data_2b014f8446c52ade3440c773e33d4e60
#
_entry.id   2b014f8446c52ade3440c773e33d4e60
#
_cell.length_a   1.000
_cell.length_b   1.000
_cell.length_c   1.000
_cell.angle_alpha   90.00
_cell.angle_beta   90.00
_cell.angle_gamma   90.00
#
_symmetry.space_group_name_H-M   'P 1'
#
loop_
_entity.id
_entity.type
_entity.pdbx_description
1 polymer ?
#
loop_
_entity_poly.entity_id
_entity_poly.type
_entity_poly.pdbx_seq_one_letter_code
_entity_poly.pdbx_strand_id
1 'polypeptide(L)'
;MKKLLLLPLICAVLLAFCGGRSAHAFATMPLIDNVSPAEYVEFVNTFLEKPTFMRAPTYDAGASRLAGHDVYTSRTQNGTIVQLHTDGENISYLNITFNEDSEDAVYDVSSLSVATYIACDMSESEIDAIIAMESVQEDNAFTDSIYCSAAQRMITSRTVLDGTNSTVVLSASPN
;
A
#
# COMPACT_ATOMS: atom_id res chain seq x y z
N MET A 1 38.10 -27.19 -21.69
CA MET A 1 37.97 -26.57 -20.35
C MET A 1 37.39 -25.16 -20.38
N LYS A 2 36.45 -24.82 -21.30
CA LYS A 2 35.81 -23.49 -21.37
C LYS A 2 34.33 -23.47 -20.97
N LYS A 3 33.73 -24.60 -20.62
CA LYS A 3 32.29 -24.73 -20.28
C LYS A 3 31.99 -24.60 -18.79
N LEU A 4 33.01 -24.61 -17.91
CA LEU A 4 32.78 -24.61 -16.45
C LEU A 4 32.72 -23.18 -15.84
N LEU A 5 33.12 -22.17 -16.60
CA LEU A 5 33.11 -20.76 -16.14
C LEU A 5 31.81 -19.98 -16.50
N LEU A 6 30.96 -20.57 -17.37
CA LEU A 6 29.71 -19.92 -17.79
C LEU A 6 28.57 -20.09 -16.75
N LEU A 7 28.61 -21.19 -15.99
CA LEU A 7 27.53 -21.50 -15.04
C LEU A 7 27.43 -20.50 -13.89
N PRO A 8 28.52 -20.11 -13.20
CA PRO A 8 28.46 -19.12 -12.15
C PRO A 8 28.12 -17.70 -12.67
N LEU A 9 28.49 -17.37 -13.91
CA LEU A 9 28.13 -16.09 -14.52
C LEU A 9 26.65 -16.00 -14.82
N ILE A 10 26.02 -17.09 -15.32
CA ILE A 10 24.58 -17.15 -15.57
C ILE A 10 23.79 -17.09 -14.25
N CYS A 11 24.26 -17.77 -13.19
CA CYS A 11 23.65 -17.68 -11.88
C CYS A 11 23.77 -16.27 -11.26
N ALA A 12 24.90 -15.58 -11.45
CA ALA A 12 25.08 -14.22 -10.98
C ALA A 12 24.19 -13.23 -11.73
N VAL A 13 23.98 -13.42 -13.03
CA VAL A 13 23.09 -12.59 -13.85
C VAL A 13 21.63 -12.85 -13.49
N LEU A 14 21.23 -14.13 -13.27
CA LEU A 14 19.87 -14.47 -12.83
C LEU A 14 19.56 -13.93 -11.43
N LEU A 15 20.53 -13.95 -10.50
CA LEU A 15 20.39 -13.34 -9.18
C LEU A 15 20.29 -11.82 -9.25
N ALA A 16 20.98 -11.17 -10.20
CA ALA A 16 20.88 -9.72 -10.43
C ALA A 16 19.50 -9.34 -11.01
N PHE A 17 18.87 -10.19 -11.83
CA PHE A 17 17.53 -9.95 -12.36
C PHE A 17 16.42 -10.32 -11.38
N CYS A 18 16.65 -11.27 -10.46
CA CYS A 18 15.70 -11.59 -9.40
C CYS A 18 15.80 -10.63 -8.19
N GLY A 19 16.92 -9.89 -8.04
CA GLY A 19 17.15 -8.93 -6.97
C GLY A 19 16.73 -7.49 -7.25
N GLY A 20 16.23 -7.21 -8.44
CA GLY A 20 15.94 -5.86 -8.92
C GLY A 20 14.53 -5.32 -8.65
N ARG A 21 13.72 -5.96 -7.82
CA ARG A 21 12.62 -5.24 -7.18
C ARG A 21 13.22 -4.53 -5.99
N SER A 22 13.52 -3.26 -6.20
CA SER A 22 13.88 -2.33 -5.15
C SER A 22 12.95 -2.58 -3.97
N ALA A 23 13.50 -3.09 -2.87
CA ALA A 23 12.92 -2.80 -1.59
C ALA A 23 12.89 -1.27 -1.56
N HIS A 24 11.73 -0.68 -1.84
CA HIS A 24 11.55 0.73 -1.59
C HIS A 24 11.98 0.91 -0.15
N ALA A 25 12.98 1.76 0.08
CA ALA A 25 13.28 2.27 1.40
C ALA A 25 12.01 3.04 1.81
N PHE A 26 11.03 2.28 2.32
CA PHE A 26 9.78 2.84 2.77
C PHE A 26 10.07 3.73 3.96
N ALA A 27 9.42 4.80 3.94
CA ALA A 27 9.32 5.87 4.87
C ALA A 27 9.80 5.53 6.27
N THR A 28 10.65 6.39 6.78
CA THR A 28 11.09 6.38 8.18
C THR A 28 9.99 6.83 9.15
N MET A 29 8.79 7.12 8.65
CA MET A 29 7.62 7.53 9.43
C MET A 29 6.45 6.57 9.20
N PRO A 30 5.72 6.19 10.26
CA PRO A 30 4.51 5.41 10.11
C PRO A 30 3.44 6.21 9.37
N LEU A 31 2.59 5.52 8.62
CA LEU A 31 1.40 6.10 7.99
C LEU A 31 0.38 6.47 9.07
N ILE A 32 0.19 5.58 10.06
CA ILE A 32 -0.72 5.79 11.19
C ILE A 32 -0.02 5.34 12.47
N ASP A 33 0.01 6.23 13.48
CA ASP A 33 0.65 5.98 14.76
C ASP A 33 -0.29 5.31 15.76
N ASN A 34 0.22 4.39 16.57
CA ASN A 34 -0.46 3.78 17.71
C ASN A 34 -1.83 3.16 17.38
N VAL A 35 -1.93 2.52 16.23
CA VAL A 35 -3.15 1.85 15.77
C VAL A 35 -2.80 0.43 15.30
N SER A 36 -3.40 -0.55 15.94
CA SER A 36 -3.29 -1.95 15.53
C SER A 36 -4.07 -2.21 14.22
N PRO A 37 -3.72 -3.27 13.45
CA PRO A 37 -4.48 -3.66 12.27
C PRO A 37 -5.97 -3.88 12.51
N ALA A 38 -6.36 -4.39 13.68
CA ALA A 38 -7.76 -4.61 14.03
C ALA A 38 -8.51 -3.30 14.28
N GLU A 39 -7.91 -2.38 15.05
CA GLU A 39 -8.47 -1.05 15.29
C GLU A 39 -8.58 -0.23 14.02
N TYR A 40 -7.58 -0.31 13.13
CA TYR A 40 -7.66 0.33 11.80
C TYR A 40 -8.86 -0.17 11.01
N VAL A 41 -9.04 -1.50 10.90
CA VAL A 41 -10.17 -2.08 10.16
C VAL A 41 -11.51 -1.69 10.78
N GLU A 42 -11.62 -1.70 12.10
CA GLU A 42 -12.82 -1.26 12.82
C GLU A 42 -13.11 0.22 12.52
N PHE A 43 -12.11 1.10 12.64
CA PHE A 43 -12.24 2.53 12.36
C PHE A 43 -12.67 2.78 10.91
N VAL A 44 -11.94 2.23 9.94
CA VAL A 44 -12.21 2.43 8.51
C VAL A 44 -13.61 1.95 8.14
N ASN A 45 -14.06 0.82 8.68
CA ASN A 45 -15.40 0.30 8.45
C ASN A 45 -16.53 1.22 8.95
N THR A 46 -16.24 2.20 9.80
CA THR A 46 -17.25 3.21 10.19
C THR A 46 -17.59 4.19 9.07
N PHE A 47 -16.68 4.34 8.10
CA PHE A 47 -16.84 5.25 6.95
C PHE A 47 -17.22 4.52 5.66
N LEU A 48 -17.12 3.19 5.63
CA LEU A 48 -17.41 2.38 4.46
C LEU A 48 -18.88 1.97 4.42
N GLU A 49 -19.38 1.75 3.21
CA GLU A 49 -20.68 1.13 2.97
C GLU A 49 -20.54 -0.37 2.69
N LYS A 50 -21.58 -1.15 2.94
CA LYS A 50 -21.63 -2.52 2.42
C LYS A 50 -21.76 -2.46 0.89
N PRO A 51 -21.00 -3.23 0.10
CA PRO A 51 -20.16 -4.38 0.42
C PRO A 51 -18.67 -4.06 0.63
N THR A 52 -18.27 -2.79 0.72
CA THR A 52 -16.87 -2.35 0.85
C THR A 52 -16.24 -2.68 2.22
N PHE A 53 -17.05 -3.18 3.18
CA PHE A 53 -16.56 -3.53 4.51
C PHE A 53 -15.39 -4.52 4.45
N MET A 54 -14.32 -4.17 5.14
CA MET A 54 -13.18 -5.05 5.36
C MET A 54 -13.50 -6.12 6.38
N ARG A 55 -13.04 -7.34 6.14
CA ARG A 55 -13.04 -8.42 7.13
C ARG A 55 -11.98 -8.18 8.19
N ALA A 56 -12.10 -8.86 9.34
CA ALA A 56 -11.07 -8.83 10.36
C ALA A 56 -9.70 -9.20 9.75
N PRO A 57 -8.63 -8.45 10.05
CA PRO A 57 -7.31 -8.69 9.50
C PRO A 57 -6.72 -9.97 10.11
N THR A 58 -5.98 -10.72 9.31
CA THR A 58 -5.28 -11.94 9.71
C THR A 58 -3.79 -11.79 9.46
N TYR A 59 -2.97 -12.27 10.41
CA TYR A 59 -1.53 -12.28 10.25
C TYR A 59 -1.11 -13.14 9.05
N ASP A 60 -0.32 -12.57 8.15
CA ASP A 60 0.20 -13.24 6.95
C ASP A 60 1.68 -13.57 7.12
N ALA A 61 1.96 -14.79 7.59
CA ALA A 61 3.33 -15.26 7.81
C ALA A 61 4.17 -15.32 6.53
N GLY A 62 3.55 -15.52 5.37
CA GLY A 62 4.22 -15.53 4.07
C GLY A 62 4.69 -14.15 3.66
N ALA A 63 3.77 -13.19 3.68
CA ALA A 63 4.05 -11.78 3.37
C ALA A 63 5.03 -11.18 4.38
N SER A 64 4.85 -11.45 5.69
CA SER A 64 5.73 -10.96 6.76
C SER A 64 7.18 -11.42 6.56
N ARG A 65 7.38 -12.69 6.22
CA ARG A 65 8.73 -13.21 5.95
C ARG A 65 9.39 -12.54 4.74
N LEU A 66 8.62 -12.23 3.70
CA LEU A 66 9.14 -11.55 2.50
C LEU A 66 9.42 -10.07 2.75
N ALA A 67 8.58 -9.42 3.56
CA ALA A 67 8.71 -8.01 3.90
C ALA A 67 9.79 -7.74 4.97
N GLY A 68 10.07 -8.72 5.83
CA GLY A 68 10.99 -8.57 6.97
C GLY A 68 10.39 -7.86 8.18
N HIS A 69 9.06 -7.68 8.21
CA HIS A 69 8.27 -7.12 9.30
C HIS A 69 6.85 -7.71 9.26
N ASP A 70 6.03 -7.44 10.26
CA ASP A 70 4.69 -8.02 10.35
C ASP A 70 3.74 -7.44 9.28
N VAL A 71 3.01 -8.34 8.63
CA VAL A 71 2.00 -8.02 7.63
C VAL A 71 0.68 -8.70 8.00
N TYR A 72 -0.39 -7.94 7.97
CA TYR A 72 -1.75 -8.43 8.18
C TYR A 72 -2.56 -8.23 6.91
N THR A 73 -3.33 -9.23 6.53
CA THR A 73 -4.15 -9.19 5.31
C THR A 73 -5.63 -9.16 5.67
N SER A 74 -6.35 -8.23 5.06
CA SER A 74 -7.80 -8.15 5.08
C SER A 74 -8.36 -8.16 3.66
N ARG A 75 -9.68 -8.35 3.51
CA ARG A 75 -10.38 -8.34 2.22
C ARG A 75 -11.75 -7.71 2.35
N THR A 76 -12.17 -7.00 1.30
CA THR A 76 -13.57 -6.58 1.13
C THR A 76 -14.43 -7.74 0.62
N GLN A 77 -15.74 -7.54 0.56
CA GLN A 77 -16.64 -8.52 -0.05
C GLN A 77 -16.46 -8.60 -1.58
N ASN A 78 -16.05 -7.50 -2.24
CA ASN A 78 -15.79 -7.43 -3.67
C ASN A 78 -14.43 -8.05 -4.06
N GLY A 79 -13.64 -8.50 -3.07
CA GLY A 79 -12.39 -9.21 -3.30
C GLY A 79 -11.14 -8.34 -3.28
N THR A 80 -11.25 -7.03 -3.09
CA THR A 80 -10.11 -6.12 -2.88
C THR A 80 -9.30 -6.57 -1.66
N ILE A 81 -7.98 -6.68 -1.82
CA ILE A 81 -7.06 -7.14 -0.79
C ILE A 81 -6.35 -5.94 -0.18
N VAL A 82 -6.35 -5.84 1.14
CA VAL A 82 -5.60 -4.83 1.88
C VAL A 82 -4.55 -5.51 2.74
N GLN A 83 -3.28 -5.15 2.52
CA GLN A 83 -2.15 -5.59 3.35
C GLN A 83 -1.70 -4.42 4.21
N LEU A 84 -1.74 -4.62 5.52
CA LEU A 84 -1.31 -3.67 6.53
C LEU A 84 0.09 -4.07 6.98
N HIS A 85 1.07 -3.25 6.66
CA HIS A 85 2.47 -3.43 7.04
C HIS A 85 2.73 -2.68 8.34
N THR A 86 3.21 -3.37 9.37
CA THR A 86 3.34 -2.80 10.73
C THR A 86 4.77 -2.77 11.21
N ASP A 87 5.06 -1.79 12.05
CA ASP A 87 6.27 -1.70 12.86
C ASP A 87 5.85 -1.43 14.31
N GLY A 88 5.87 -2.49 15.13
CA GLY A 88 5.32 -2.46 16.48
C GLY A 88 3.81 -2.19 16.49
N GLU A 89 3.39 -1.11 17.13
CA GLU A 89 1.99 -0.68 17.23
C GLU A 89 1.57 0.29 16.13
N ASN A 90 2.43 0.52 15.13
CA ASN A 90 2.18 1.48 14.06
C ASN A 90 1.87 0.76 12.75
N ILE A 91 1.02 1.36 11.91
CA ILE A 91 0.89 0.98 10.51
C ILE A 91 1.89 1.82 9.71
N SER A 92 2.93 1.16 9.18
CA SER A 92 4.00 1.83 8.44
C SER A 92 3.54 2.27 7.05
N TYR A 93 2.83 1.39 6.36
CA TYR A 93 2.18 1.64 5.07
C TYR A 93 1.14 0.57 4.80
N LEU A 94 0.33 0.75 3.76
CA LEU A 94 -0.61 -0.26 3.32
C LEU A 94 -0.59 -0.41 1.79
N ASN A 95 -0.90 -1.63 1.34
CA ASN A 95 -1.10 -1.97 -0.06
C ASN A 95 -2.56 -2.35 -0.27
N ILE A 96 -3.21 -1.76 -1.27
CA ILE A 96 -4.55 -2.12 -1.71
C ILE A 96 -4.42 -2.74 -3.10
N THR A 97 -4.64 -4.05 -3.24
CA THR A 97 -4.59 -4.75 -4.51
C THR A 97 -6.00 -5.05 -5.00
N PHE A 98 -6.30 -4.72 -6.24
CA PHE A 98 -7.63 -4.79 -6.81
C PHE A 98 -7.59 -5.18 -8.29
N ASN A 99 -8.70 -5.67 -8.81
CA ASN A 99 -8.90 -5.91 -10.24
C ASN A 99 -9.43 -4.62 -10.88
N GLU A 100 -8.65 -4.01 -11.79
CA GLU A 100 -9.01 -2.76 -12.47
C GLU A 100 -10.17 -2.89 -13.46
N ASP A 101 -10.48 -4.11 -13.92
CA ASP A 101 -11.63 -4.39 -14.78
C ASP A 101 -12.97 -4.49 -14.00
N SER A 102 -12.93 -4.44 -12.65
CA SER A 102 -14.10 -4.51 -11.79
C SER A 102 -14.46 -3.13 -11.24
N GLU A 103 -15.61 -2.60 -11.66
CA GLU A 103 -16.14 -1.32 -11.15
C GLU A 103 -16.30 -1.33 -9.63
N ASP A 104 -16.76 -2.45 -9.05
CA ASP A 104 -16.91 -2.60 -7.60
C ASP A 104 -15.56 -2.55 -6.88
N ALA A 105 -14.51 -3.16 -7.46
CA ALA A 105 -13.16 -3.13 -6.87
C ALA A 105 -12.52 -1.73 -6.98
N VAL A 106 -12.76 -1.01 -8.06
CA VAL A 106 -12.33 0.39 -8.21
C VAL A 106 -13.03 1.29 -7.19
N TYR A 107 -14.34 1.06 -6.97
CA TYR A 107 -15.09 1.77 -5.92
C TYR A 107 -14.54 1.47 -4.51
N ASP A 108 -14.21 0.20 -4.23
CA ASP A 108 -13.57 -0.20 -2.97
C ASP A 108 -12.29 0.58 -2.73
N VAL A 109 -11.40 0.66 -3.73
CA VAL A 109 -10.11 1.36 -3.63
C VAL A 109 -10.30 2.83 -3.31
N SER A 110 -11.21 3.50 -4.00
CA SER A 110 -11.50 4.92 -3.77
C SER A 110 -12.00 5.16 -2.35
N SER A 111 -12.96 4.35 -1.90
CA SER A 111 -13.54 4.45 -0.56
C SER A 111 -12.53 4.14 0.55
N LEU A 112 -11.71 3.08 0.36
CA LEU A 112 -10.64 2.69 1.29
C LEU A 112 -9.55 3.75 1.39
N SER A 113 -9.16 4.37 0.27
CA SER A 113 -8.17 5.45 0.26
C SER A 113 -8.66 6.66 1.05
N VAL A 114 -9.89 7.12 0.81
CA VAL A 114 -10.49 8.24 1.55
C VAL A 114 -10.60 7.92 3.04
N ALA A 115 -11.10 6.74 3.42
CA ALA A 115 -11.19 6.33 4.81
C ALA A 115 -9.81 6.24 5.48
N THR A 116 -8.77 5.83 4.73
CA THR A 116 -7.39 5.82 5.23
C THR A 116 -6.86 7.24 5.42
N TYR A 117 -7.15 8.17 4.52
CA TYR A 117 -6.77 9.58 4.68
C TYR A 117 -7.38 10.19 5.95
N ILE A 118 -8.64 9.86 6.26
CA ILE A 118 -9.28 10.24 7.52
C ILE A 118 -8.54 9.62 8.72
N ALA A 119 -8.15 8.35 8.62
CA ALA A 119 -7.35 7.67 9.66
C ALA A 119 -5.95 8.28 9.85
N CYS A 120 -5.42 8.98 8.84
CA CYS A 120 -4.16 9.74 8.91
C CYS A 120 -4.33 11.16 9.46
N ASP A 121 -5.49 11.51 10.01
CA ASP A 121 -5.85 12.85 10.50
C ASP A 121 -5.83 13.96 9.40
N MET A 122 -5.99 13.60 8.13
CA MET A 122 -6.11 14.59 7.06
C MET A 122 -7.42 15.36 7.19
N SER A 123 -7.34 16.69 7.02
CA SER A 123 -8.51 17.54 6.93
C SER A 123 -9.28 17.32 5.62
N GLU A 124 -10.56 17.66 5.60
CA GLU A 124 -11.40 17.57 4.38
C GLU A 124 -10.77 18.30 3.20
N SER A 125 -10.20 19.50 3.42
CA SER A 125 -9.53 20.27 2.37
C SER A 125 -8.25 19.61 1.83
N GLU A 126 -7.51 18.88 2.67
CA GLU A 126 -6.34 18.10 2.24
C GLU A 126 -6.76 16.85 1.46
N ILE A 127 -7.85 16.19 1.87
CA ILE A 127 -8.43 15.06 1.14
C ILE A 127 -8.94 15.51 -0.24
N ASP A 128 -9.69 16.60 -0.30
CA ASP A 128 -10.16 17.16 -1.57
C ASP A 128 -9.00 17.55 -2.48
N ALA A 129 -7.93 18.12 -1.92
CA ALA A 129 -6.75 18.51 -2.68
C ALA A 129 -6.00 17.31 -3.28
N ILE A 130 -5.82 16.19 -2.53
CA ILE A 130 -5.13 15.00 -3.06
C ILE A 130 -5.98 14.30 -4.12
N ILE A 131 -7.31 14.29 -3.98
CA ILE A 131 -8.23 13.69 -4.97
C ILE A 131 -8.28 14.52 -6.26
N ALA A 132 -8.21 15.85 -6.16
CA ALA A 132 -8.24 16.76 -7.31
C ALA A 132 -6.87 16.99 -7.96
N MET A 133 -5.79 16.46 -7.39
CA MET A 133 -4.43 16.64 -7.87
C MET A 133 -4.21 15.93 -9.20
N GLU A 134 -3.44 16.54 -10.10
CA GLU A 134 -2.94 15.88 -11.29
C GLU A 134 -1.75 14.99 -10.91
N SER A 135 -1.93 13.68 -11.04
CA SER A 135 -0.93 12.68 -10.64
C SER A 135 0.35 12.81 -11.46
N VAL A 136 1.49 12.66 -10.79
CA VAL A 136 2.78 12.49 -11.48
C VAL A 136 2.85 11.06 -12.03
N GLN A 137 2.94 10.95 -13.35
CA GLN A 137 3.02 9.66 -14.04
C GLN A 137 4.48 9.31 -14.36
N GLU A 138 4.90 8.12 -13.94
CA GLU A 138 6.18 7.50 -14.28
C GLU A 138 5.96 6.06 -14.74
N ASP A 139 6.19 5.76 -16.01
CA ASP A 139 5.93 4.46 -16.64
C ASP A 139 4.46 4.01 -16.41
N ASN A 140 4.26 2.93 -15.64
CA ASN A 140 2.95 2.38 -15.27
C ASN A 140 2.51 2.79 -13.85
N ALA A 141 3.12 3.80 -13.25
CA ALA A 141 2.79 4.28 -11.92
C ALA A 141 2.30 5.73 -11.93
N PHE A 142 1.33 6.01 -11.06
CA PHE A 142 0.77 7.33 -10.80
C PHE A 142 1.01 7.66 -9.33
N THR A 143 1.55 8.85 -9.05
CA THR A 143 1.90 9.25 -7.68
C THR A 143 1.30 10.59 -7.35
N ASP A 144 0.60 10.64 -6.22
CA ASP A 144 0.04 11.84 -5.60
C ASP A 144 0.63 11.98 -4.20
N SER A 145 1.00 13.21 -3.82
CA SER A 145 1.55 13.45 -2.49
C SER A 145 1.06 14.78 -1.95
N ILE A 146 0.66 14.81 -0.69
CA ILE A 146 0.22 16.00 0.00
C ILE A 146 0.77 16.04 1.43
N TYR A 147 1.04 17.25 1.91
CA TYR A 147 1.45 17.44 3.31
C TYR A 147 0.21 17.44 4.22
N CYS A 148 0.15 16.47 5.13
CA CYS A 148 -0.84 16.44 6.20
C CYS A 148 -0.35 17.30 7.37
N SER A 149 -1.05 18.40 7.62
CA SER A 149 -0.67 19.40 8.62
C SER A 149 -0.83 18.89 10.05
N ALA A 150 -1.85 18.08 10.33
CA ALA A 150 -2.10 17.51 11.65
C ALA A 150 -1.03 16.45 12.02
N ALA A 151 -0.73 15.54 11.10
CA ALA A 151 0.27 14.48 11.31
C ALA A 151 1.72 14.93 11.05
N GLN A 152 1.94 16.14 10.51
CA GLN A 152 3.25 16.73 10.16
C GLN A 152 4.11 15.83 9.26
N ARG A 153 3.49 15.23 8.24
CA ARG A 153 4.14 14.31 7.30
C ARG A 153 3.57 14.43 5.89
N MET A 154 4.35 14.02 4.90
CA MET A 154 3.85 13.83 3.55
C MET A 154 3.09 12.52 3.48
N ILE A 155 1.86 12.54 3.02
CA ILE A 155 1.08 11.35 2.68
C ILE A 155 1.18 11.15 1.17
N THR A 156 1.58 9.96 0.76
CA THR A 156 1.77 9.59 -0.64
C THR A 156 0.86 8.42 -1.00
N SER A 157 0.11 8.59 -2.09
CA SER A 157 -0.61 7.52 -2.79
C SER A 157 0.14 7.20 -4.07
N ARG A 158 0.53 5.96 -4.25
CA ARG A 158 1.18 5.49 -5.48
C ARG A 158 0.41 4.32 -6.05
N THR A 159 -0.22 4.52 -7.20
CA THR A 159 -0.93 3.49 -7.95
C THR A 159 0.00 2.88 -8.99
N VAL A 160 0.16 1.57 -8.97
CA VAL A 160 0.92 0.82 -9.99
C VAL A 160 -0.04 -0.06 -10.77
N LEU A 161 -0.10 0.15 -12.08
CA LEU A 161 -0.92 -0.65 -12.99
C LEU A 161 -0.12 -1.87 -13.46
N ASP A 162 -0.68 -3.07 -13.27
CA ASP A 162 -0.05 -4.34 -13.68
C ASP A 162 -1.01 -5.21 -14.52
N GLY A 163 -1.73 -4.56 -15.43
CA GLY A 163 -2.65 -5.20 -16.35
C GLY A 163 -3.98 -5.59 -15.69
N THR A 164 -4.09 -6.75 -15.08
CA THR A 164 -5.35 -7.21 -14.49
C THR A 164 -5.49 -6.85 -13.00
N ASN A 165 -4.36 -6.80 -12.28
CA ASN A 165 -4.35 -6.52 -10.85
C ASN A 165 -3.43 -5.32 -10.57
N SER A 166 -4.04 -4.21 -10.22
CA SER A 166 -3.32 -3.00 -9.84
C SER A 166 -3.18 -2.88 -8.33
N THR A 167 -2.19 -2.10 -7.90
CA THR A 167 -1.92 -1.90 -6.47
C THR A 167 -1.79 -0.41 -6.15
N VAL A 168 -2.52 0.05 -5.16
CA VAL A 168 -2.31 1.36 -4.53
C VAL A 168 -1.49 1.15 -3.26
N VAL A 169 -0.39 1.89 -3.15
CA VAL A 169 0.45 1.95 -1.95
C VAL A 169 0.22 3.29 -1.26
N LEU A 170 -0.27 3.26 -0.03
CA LEU A 170 -0.37 4.44 0.82
C LEU A 170 0.75 4.43 1.85
N SER A 171 1.53 5.50 1.90
CA SER A 171 2.72 5.62 2.77
C SER A 171 2.89 7.04 3.28
N ALA A 172 3.76 7.21 4.29
CA ALA A 172 4.12 8.52 4.80
C ALA A 172 5.64 8.71 4.83
N SER A 173 6.09 9.97 4.69
CA SER A 173 7.49 10.36 4.79
C SER A 173 7.65 11.70 5.53
N PRO A 174 8.82 12.01 6.08
CA PRO A 174 9.13 13.36 6.53
C PRO A 174 8.99 14.37 5.39
N ASN A 175 8.69 15.63 5.75
CA ASN A 175 8.66 16.75 4.80
C ASN A 175 10.07 17.17 4.41
#